data_1bd4f9e67c40c30065cc12b4c5ac4712
#
_entry.id   1bd4f9e67c40c30065cc12b4c5ac4712
#
_cell.length_a   1.000
_cell.length_b   1.000
_cell.length_c   1.000
_cell.angle_alpha   90.00
_cell.angle_beta   90.00
_cell.angle_gamma   90.00
#
_symmetry.space_group_name_H-M   'P 1'
#
loop_
_entity.id
_entity.type
_entity.pdbx_description
1 polymer ?
#
loop_
_entity_poly.entity_id
_entity_poly.type
_entity_poly.pdbx_seq_one_letter_code
_entity_poly.pdbx_strand_id
1 'polypeptide(L)'
;MANILVVTEHLKGEFQDITFEMLGKAKEIAQSTGGSCSAMVFGSMSGQTDQMGAADTVITAEVGDDYNPEAYAAAVKSVVSANSPDLIMIGSTSMGIDIANPVSTALDIPTVSFCADIVAAGGGFTCTSQMYGGKMNVVSSVDGALISMVLAGSFNADTG
;
A
#
# COMPACT_ATOMS: atom_id res chain seq x y z
N MET A 1 -16.30 -6.43 -4.51
CA MET A 1 -15.88 -5.06 -4.13
C MET A 1 -14.60 -5.21 -3.32
N ALA A 2 -13.53 -4.51 -3.68
CA ALA A 2 -12.28 -4.53 -2.92
C ALA A 2 -11.93 -3.10 -2.50
N ASN A 3 -11.81 -2.89 -1.19
CA ASN A 3 -11.38 -1.62 -0.60
C ASN A 3 -9.87 -1.67 -0.40
N ILE A 4 -9.16 -0.72 -1.00
CA ILE A 4 -7.71 -0.73 -1.03
C ILE A 4 -7.17 0.45 -0.23
N LEU A 5 -6.19 0.20 0.61
CA LEU A 5 -5.44 1.21 1.33
C LEU A 5 -4.02 1.28 0.77
N VAL A 6 -3.65 2.43 0.23
CA VAL A 6 -2.28 2.73 -0.17
C VAL A 6 -1.58 3.48 0.96
N VAL A 7 -0.53 2.90 1.50
CA VAL A 7 0.34 3.56 2.48
C VAL A 7 1.40 4.34 1.71
N THR A 8 1.28 5.67 1.71
CA THR A 8 2.17 6.52 0.94
C THR A 8 3.58 6.57 1.53
N GLU A 9 4.56 6.75 0.68
CA GLU A 9 5.95 6.91 1.07
C GLU A 9 6.47 8.28 0.65
N HIS A 10 7.13 8.97 1.57
CA HIS A 10 7.76 10.26 1.32
C HIS A 10 9.16 10.33 1.91
N LEU A 11 9.97 11.17 1.32
CA LEU A 11 11.33 11.46 1.80
C LEU A 11 11.65 12.92 1.58
N LYS A 12 12.15 13.60 2.62
CA LYS A 12 12.54 15.03 2.55
C LYS A 12 11.44 15.97 2.05
N GLY A 13 10.19 15.69 2.40
CA GLY A 13 9.05 16.53 2.04
C GLY A 13 8.52 16.31 0.62
N GLU A 14 8.89 15.22 -0.04
CA GLU A 14 8.41 14.84 -1.36
C GLU A 14 7.90 13.39 -1.36
N PHE A 15 6.77 13.15 -2.01
CA PHE A 15 6.29 11.78 -2.22
C PHE A 15 7.20 11.04 -3.18
N GLN A 16 7.47 9.78 -2.86
CA GLN A 16 8.27 8.91 -3.71
C GLN A 16 7.42 8.35 -4.86
N ASP A 17 8.03 8.08 -6.00
CA ASP A 17 7.37 7.57 -7.20
C ASP A 17 6.54 6.31 -6.94
N ILE A 18 6.99 5.44 -6.05
CA ILE A 18 6.28 4.22 -5.65
C ILE A 18 4.87 4.52 -5.10
N THR A 19 4.67 5.68 -4.47
CA THR A 19 3.34 6.12 -4.00
C THR A 19 2.36 6.21 -5.17
N PHE A 20 2.76 6.87 -6.24
CA PHE A 20 1.91 7.09 -7.42
C PHE A 20 1.71 5.81 -8.24
N GLU A 21 2.72 4.94 -8.29
CA GLU A 21 2.59 3.60 -8.88
C GLU A 21 1.54 2.76 -8.13
N MET A 22 1.61 2.74 -6.80
CA MET A 22 0.63 2.05 -5.96
C MET A 22 -0.78 2.63 -6.12
N LEU A 23 -0.91 3.96 -6.19
CA LEU A 23 -2.20 4.62 -6.41
C LEU A 23 -2.81 4.25 -7.76
N GLY A 24 -2.01 4.23 -8.84
CA GLY A 24 -2.45 3.81 -10.17
C GLY A 24 -2.99 2.38 -10.16
N LYS A 25 -2.26 1.45 -9.56
CA LYS A 25 -2.70 0.04 -9.47
C LYS A 25 -3.91 -0.15 -8.55
N ALA A 26 -3.94 0.55 -7.42
CA ALA A 26 -5.06 0.51 -6.49
C ALA A 26 -6.36 1.00 -7.14
N LYS A 27 -6.30 2.11 -7.87
CA LYS A 27 -7.43 2.65 -8.64
C LYS A 27 -7.94 1.66 -9.70
N GLU A 28 -7.02 1.03 -10.45
CA GLU A 28 -7.36 -0.02 -11.43
C GLU A 28 -8.13 -1.17 -10.77
N ILE A 29 -7.62 -1.69 -9.64
CA ILE A 29 -8.26 -2.79 -8.90
C ILE A 29 -9.62 -2.34 -8.33
N ALA A 30 -9.70 -1.15 -7.73
CA ALA A 30 -10.93 -0.60 -7.19
C ALA A 30 -12.01 -0.49 -8.28
N GLN A 31 -11.68 0.07 -9.44
CA GLN A 31 -12.59 0.20 -10.57
C GLN A 31 -13.05 -1.16 -11.10
N SER A 32 -12.16 -2.13 -11.24
CA SER A 32 -12.50 -3.46 -11.77
C SER A 32 -13.38 -4.26 -10.82
N THR A 33 -13.30 -4.00 -9.51
CA THR A 33 -14.05 -4.72 -8.46
C THR A 33 -15.29 -3.95 -7.98
N GLY A 34 -15.45 -2.69 -8.36
CA GLY A 34 -16.48 -1.79 -7.83
C GLY A 34 -16.25 -1.38 -6.37
N GLY A 35 -14.99 -1.38 -5.93
CA GLY A 35 -14.55 -0.96 -4.60
C GLY A 35 -14.07 0.48 -4.54
N SER A 36 -13.20 0.78 -3.59
CA SER A 36 -12.63 2.12 -3.37
C SER A 36 -11.13 2.08 -3.10
N CYS A 37 -10.45 3.19 -3.41
CA CYS A 37 -9.04 3.41 -3.14
C CYS A 37 -8.87 4.52 -2.11
N SER A 38 -8.18 4.26 -1.02
CA SER A 38 -7.81 5.26 -0.01
C SER A 38 -6.30 5.42 0.06
N ALA A 39 -5.83 6.66 0.17
CA ALA A 39 -4.42 6.99 0.39
C ALA A 39 -4.20 7.40 1.85
N MET A 40 -3.19 6.85 2.50
CA MET A 40 -2.78 7.23 3.85
C MET A 40 -1.53 8.10 3.78
N VAL A 41 -1.61 9.33 4.29
CA VAL A 41 -0.56 10.35 4.26
C VAL A 41 -0.11 10.67 5.68
N PHE A 42 1.19 10.85 5.88
CA PHE A 42 1.79 11.01 7.21
C PHE A 42 2.36 12.41 7.45
N GLY A 43 2.24 12.88 8.69
CA GLY A 43 2.97 13.99 9.28
C GLY A 43 2.96 15.25 8.43
N SER A 44 4.14 15.77 8.11
CA SER A 44 4.34 17.00 7.34
C SER A 44 3.77 16.97 5.92
N MET A 45 3.46 15.78 5.37
CA MET A 45 2.85 15.64 4.06
C MET A 45 1.33 15.87 4.05
N SER A 46 0.70 16.03 5.22
CA SER A 46 -0.75 16.26 5.35
C SER A 46 -1.24 17.51 4.62
N GLY A 47 -0.37 18.48 4.37
CA GLY A 47 -0.66 19.68 3.58
C GLY A 47 -0.57 19.50 2.05
N GLN A 48 -0.16 18.32 1.58
CA GLN A 48 0.05 18.03 0.15
C GLN A 48 -0.90 16.93 -0.37
N THR A 49 -2.08 16.82 0.21
CA THR A 49 -3.09 15.81 -0.16
C THR A 49 -3.68 16.01 -1.56
N ASP A 50 -3.51 17.19 -2.13
CA ASP A 50 -3.87 17.51 -3.52
C ASP A 50 -3.13 16.63 -4.56
N GLN A 51 -1.97 16.09 -4.20
CA GLN A 51 -1.23 15.14 -5.04
C GLN A 51 -1.82 13.72 -5.05
N MET A 52 -2.81 13.44 -4.22
CA MET A 52 -3.47 12.12 -4.09
C MET A 52 -4.75 12.02 -4.92
N GLY A 53 -4.85 12.72 -6.05
CA GLY A 53 -6.04 12.79 -6.90
C GLY A 53 -6.51 11.45 -7.49
N ALA A 54 -5.64 10.44 -7.50
CA ALA A 54 -6.02 9.08 -7.90
C ALA A 54 -6.83 8.32 -6.82
N ALA A 55 -6.77 8.75 -5.56
CA ALA A 55 -7.50 8.14 -4.44
C ALA A 55 -8.91 8.74 -4.29
N ASP A 56 -9.89 7.92 -3.92
CA ASP A 56 -11.25 8.36 -3.60
C ASP A 56 -11.29 9.05 -2.23
N THR A 57 -10.42 8.66 -1.32
CA THR A 57 -10.34 9.18 0.04
C THR A 57 -8.87 9.34 0.46
N VAL A 58 -8.56 10.44 1.16
CA VAL A 58 -7.25 10.64 1.77
C VAL A 58 -7.39 10.61 3.28
N ILE A 59 -6.60 9.77 3.93
CA ILE A 59 -6.53 9.64 5.39
C ILE A 59 -5.21 10.21 5.86
N THR A 60 -5.24 11.22 6.71
CA THR A 60 -4.03 11.83 7.28
C THR A 60 -3.75 11.30 8.67
N ALA A 61 -2.49 11.02 8.96
CA ALA A 61 -2.02 10.56 10.26
C ALA A 61 -1.00 11.55 10.85
N GLU A 62 -1.31 12.07 12.01
CA GLU A 62 -0.45 12.98 12.79
C GLU A 62 0.62 12.17 13.55
N VAL A 63 1.77 11.92 12.91
CA VAL A 63 2.85 11.08 13.47
C VAL A 63 4.17 11.85 13.72
N GLY A 64 4.11 13.18 13.67
CA GLY A 64 5.28 14.05 13.74
C GLY A 64 5.96 14.24 12.36
N ASP A 65 6.92 15.15 12.32
CA ASP A 65 7.59 15.55 11.07
C ASP A 65 8.75 14.62 10.70
N ASP A 66 9.36 14.00 11.69
CA ASP A 66 10.46 13.05 11.50
C ASP A 66 9.92 11.62 11.37
N TYR A 67 10.52 10.86 10.46
CA TYR A 67 10.18 9.45 10.30
C TYR A 67 10.45 8.65 11.58
N ASN A 68 9.40 8.05 12.12
CA ASN A 68 9.46 7.14 13.25
C ASN A 68 8.72 5.85 12.86
N PRO A 69 9.43 4.73 12.63
CA PRO A 69 8.82 3.50 12.16
C PRO A 69 7.75 2.95 13.10
N GLU A 70 7.94 3.07 14.41
CA GLU A 70 6.96 2.60 15.40
C GLU A 70 5.67 3.42 15.37
N ALA A 71 5.78 4.76 15.26
CA ALA A 71 4.63 5.64 15.15
C ALA A 71 3.87 5.42 13.83
N TYR A 72 4.60 5.25 12.73
CA TYR A 72 4.02 4.98 11.41
C TYR A 72 3.29 3.63 11.39
N ALA A 73 3.92 2.57 11.90
CA ALA A 73 3.29 1.25 12.00
C ALA A 73 2.04 1.27 12.89
N ALA A 74 2.09 1.99 14.03
CA ALA A 74 0.93 2.15 14.92
C ALA A 74 -0.23 2.89 14.24
N ALA A 75 0.06 3.93 13.47
CA ALA A 75 -0.93 4.68 12.70
C ALA A 75 -1.57 3.81 11.62
N VAL A 76 -0.77 3.08 10.84
CA VAL A 76 -1.28 2.14 9.80
C VAL A 76 -2.15 1.07 10.44
N LYS A 77 -1.71 0.45 11.54
CA LYS A 77 -2.50 -0.53 12.28
C LYS A 77 -3.86 0.03 12.71
N SER A 78 -3.89 1.25 13.23
CA SER A 78 -5.13 1.92 13.64
C SER A 78 -6.08 2.12 12.46
N VAL A 79 -5.58 2.62 11.33
CA VAL A 79 -6.37 2.84 10.12
C VAL A 79 -6.89 1.53 9.53
N VAL A 80 -6.04 0.49 9.46
CA VAL A 80 -6.44 -0.84 8.98
C VAL A 80 -7.52 -1.44 9.87
N SER A 81 -7.38 -1.34 11.21
CA SER A 81 -8.39 -1.85 12.15
C SER A 81 -9.73 -1.12 12.04
N ALA A 82 -9.70 0.19 11.76
CA ALA A 82 -10.92 1.00 11.66
C ALA A 82 -11.65 0.83 10.33
N ASN A 83 -10.92 0.63 9.23
CA ASN A 83 -11.49 0.62 7.88
C ASN A 83 -11.58 -0.78 7.26
N SER A 84 -10.88 -1.77 7.82
CA SER A 84 -10.86 -3.17 7.35
C SER A 84 -10.66 -3.27 5.83
N PRO A 85 -9.60 -2.70 5.26
CA PRO A 85 -9.34 -2.81 3.83
C PRO A 85 -9.06 -4.26 3.43
N ASP A 86 -9.44 -4.63 2.21
CA ASP A 86 -9.17 -5.95 1.66
C ASP A 86 -7.72 -6.07 1.17
N LEU A 87 -7.14 -4.97 0.69
CA LEU A 87 -5.76 -4.90 0.24
C LEU A 87 -5.05 -3.69 0.84
N ILE A 88 -3.92 -3.92 1.48
CA ILE A 88 -3.02 -2.88 1.96
C ILE A 88 -1.77 -2.90 1.07
N MET A 89 -1.52 -1.81 0.34
CA MET A 89 -0.35 -1.67 -0.53
C MET A 89 0.71 -0.83 0.16
N ILE A 90 1.91 -1.39 0.29
CA ILE A 90 3.07 -0.76 0.92
C ILE A 90 4.27 -0.94 -0.01
N GLY A 91 5.14 0.04 -0.14
CA GLY A 91 6.34 -0.10 -0.96
C GLY A 91 7.31 -1.16 -0.42
N SER A 92 7.94 -1.93 -1.31
CA SER A 92 9.00 -2.88 -0.94
C SER A 92 10.34 -2.15 -0.73
N THR A 93 10.35 -1.26 0.23
CA THR A 93 11.44 -0.35 0.62
C THR A 93 11.84 -0.59 2.07
N SER A 94 12.92 0.02 2.53
CA SER A 94 13.29 -0.07 3.96
C SER A 94 12.18 0.48 4.86
N MET A 95 11.58 1.63 4.51
CA MET A 95 10.44 2.20 5.24
C MET A 95 9.23 1.26 5.21
N GLY A 96 8.91 0.71 4.04
CA GLY A 96 7.78 -0.19 3.89
C GLY A 96 7.92 -1.47 4.71
N ILE A 97 9.12 -2.05 4.79
CA ILE A 97 9.40 -3.24 5.60
C ILE A 97 9.19 -2.94 7.09
N ASP A 98 9.67 -1.80 7.56
CA ASP A 98 9.52 -1.36 8.95
C ASP A 98 8.03 -1.17 9.35
N ILE A 99 7.16 -0.84 8.40
CA ILE A 99 5.73 -0.67 8.61
C ILE A 99 4.98 -2.00 8.44
N ALA A 100 5.22 -2.71 7.34
CA ALA A 100 4.46 -3.90 6.96
C ALA A 100 4.57 -5.03 7.97
N ASN A 101 5.78 -5.32 8.46
CA ASN A 101 6.02 -6.44 9.37
C ASN A 101 5.30 -6.30 10.72
N PRO A 102 5.38 -5.17 11.44
CA PRO A 102 4.63 -4.99 12.67
C PRO A 102 3.12 -5.00 12.47
N VAL A 103 2.62 -4.43 11.36
CA VAL A 103 1.18 -4.42 11.05
C VAL A 103 0.68 -5.82 10.76
N SER A 104 1.40 -6.58 9.92
CA SER A 104 1.10 -7.98 9.59
C SER A 104 1.02 -8.83 10.85
N THR A 105 2.03 -8.76 11.70
CA THR A 105 2.09 -9.53 12.94
C THR A 105 0.98 -9.16 13.92
N ALA A 106 0.69 -7.87 14.07
CA ALA A 106 -0.29 -7.39 15.04
C ALA A 106 -1.75 -7.68 14.64
N LEU A 107 -2.02 -7.74 13.33
CA LEU A 107 -3.38 -7.93 12.81
C LEU A 107 -3.61 -9.32 12.20
N ASP A 108 -2.60 -10.18 12.20
CA ASP A 108 -2.63 -11.51 11.58
C ASP A 108 -3.03 -11.48 10.09
N ILE A 109 -2.51 -10.47 9.37
CA ILE A 109 -2.75 -10.30 7.94
C ILE A 109 -1.50 -10.78 7.17
N PRO A 110 -1.63 -11.74 6.24
CA PRO A 110 -0.49 -12.24 5.47
C PRO A 110 0.15 -11.15 4.62
N THR A 111 1.46 -11.25 4.43
CA THR A 111 2.24 -10.32 3.60
C THR A 111 2.85 -11.06 2.42
N VAL A 112 2.70 -10.51 1.21
CA VAL A 112 3.40 -10.95 0.00
C VAL A 112 4.37 -9.86 -0.43
N SER A 113 5.67 -10.20 -0.49
CA SER A 113 6.74 -9.23 -0.78
C SER A 113 7.16 -9.25 -2.25
N PHE A 114 7.82 -8.17 -2.68
CA PHE A 114 8.36 -8.00 -4.04
C PHE A 114 7.31 -8.16 -5.14
N CYS A 115 6.08 -7.70 -4.88
CA CYS A 115 4.99 -7.80 -5.83
C CYS A 115 5.23 -6.91 -7.06
N ALA A 116 5.31 -7.55 -8.22
CA ALA A 116 5.40 -6.90 -9.52
C ALA A 116 4.04 -6.89 -10.25
N ASP A 117 3.08 -7.71 -9.81
CA ASP A 117 1.69 -7.67 -10.28
C ASP A 117 0.72 -8.14 -9.18
N ILE A 118 -0.48 -7.57 -9.18
CA ILE A 118 -1.55 -7.87 -8.23
C ILE A 118 -2.88 -7.89 -8.99
N VAL A 119 -3.63 -8.97 -8.84
CA VAL A 119 -4.95 -9.14 -9.47
C VAL A 119 -5.96 -9.59 -8.42
N ALA A 120 -7.12 -8.96 -8.38
CA ALA A 120 -8.24 -9.42 -7.56
C ALA A 120 -8.84 -10.69 -8.17
N ALA A 121 -8.99 -11.75 -7.37
CA ALA A 121 -9.50 -13.03 -7.82
C ALA A 121 -10.19 -13.80 -6.69
N GLY A 122 -11.38 -14.32 -6.94
CA GLY A 122 -12.04 -15.31 -6.07
C GLY A 122 -12.35 -14.90 -4.63
N GLY A 123 -12.42 -13.61 -4.34
CA GLY A 123 -12.62 -13.11 -2.97
C GLY A 123 -11.32 -12.79 -2.22
N GLY A 124 -10.19 -12.82 -2.90
CA GLY A 124 -8.87 -12.43 -2.44
C GLY A 124 -8.03 -11.85 -3.55
N PHE A 125 -6.71 -12.08 -3.49
CA PHE A 125 -5.75 -11.52 -4.44
C PHE A 125 -4.73 -12.54 -4.88
N THR A 126 -4.34 -12.47 -6.15
CA THR A 126 -3.21 -13.20 -6.71
C THR A 126 -2.09 -12.22 -7.00
N CYS A 127 -0.92 -12.46 -6.40
CA CYS A 127 0.27 -11.62 -6.55
C CYS A 127 1.35 -12.37 -7.32
N THR A 128 2.04 -11.68 -8.20
CA THR A 128 3.26 -12.17 -8.84
C THR A 128 4.46 -11.45 -8.22
N SER A 129 5.31 -12.20 -7.54
CA SER A 129 6.52 -11.70 -6.88
C SER A 129 7.75 -12.01 -7.69
N GLN A 130 8.67 -11.04 -7.79
CA GLN A 130 9.99 -11.25 -8.37
C GLN A 130 10.99 -11.71 -7.31
N MET A 131 11.64 -12.83 -7.56
CA MET A 131 12.65 -13.41 -6.67
C MET A 131 14.00 -13.50 -7.37
N TYR A 132 15.06 -13.56 -6.57
CA TYR A 132 16.44 -13.70 -7.06
C TYR A 132 16.84 -12.63 -8.11
N GLY A 133 16.50 -11.35 -7.84
CA GLY A 133 16.80 -10.25 -8.77
C GLY A 133 16.04 -10.34 -10.10
N GLY A 134 14.80 -10.83 -10.07
CA GLY A 134 13.94 -10.96 -11.26
C GLY A 134 14.17 -12.22 -12.10
N LYS A 135 14.99 -13.18 -11.62
CA LYS A 135 15.26 -14.43 -12.32
C LYS A 135 14.12 -15.45 -12.21
N MET A 136 13.25 -15.29 -11.21
CA MET A 136 12.13 -16.18 -10.95
C MET A 136 10.90 -15.36 -10.56
N ASN A 137 9.74 -15.74 -11.07
CA ASN A 137 8.46 -15.24 -10.63
C ASN A 137 7.75 -16.30 -9.79
N VAL A 138 7.23 -15.87 -8.64
CA VAL A 138 6.41 -16.71 -7.76
C VAL A 138 5.00 -16.15 -7.76
N VAL A 139 4.02 -16.98 -8.03
CA VAL A 139 2.61 -16.61 -7.97
C VAL A 139 2.02 -17.11 -6.66
N SER A 140 1.46 -16.20 -5.87
CA SER A 140 0.82 -16.48 -4.59
C SER A 140 -0.63 -16.04 -4.62
N SER A 141 -1.55 -16.91 -4.19
CA SER A 141 -2.97 -16.54 -4.02
C SER A 141 -3.29 -16.50 -2.53
N VAL A 142 -3.94 -15.45 -2.11
CA VAL A 142 -4.34 -15.22 -0.71
C VAL A 142 -5.83 -14.90 -0.68
N ASP A 143 -6.57 -15.65 0.12
CA ASP A 143 -7.98 -15.38 0.37
C ASP A 143 -8.12 -14.40 1.53
N GLY A 144 -9.03 -13.43 1.40
CA GLY A 144 -9.26 -12.38 2.39
C GLY A 144 -8.25 -11.23 2.32
N ALA A 145 -8.01 -10.58 3.46
CA ALA A 145 -7.14 -9.41 3.54
C ALA A 145 -5.66 -9.74 3.31
N LEU A 146 -4.98 -8.83 2.61
CA LEU A 146 -3.58 -8.99 2.21
C LEU A 146 -2.79 -7.69 2.38
N ILE A 147 -1.56 -7.79 2.88
CA ILE A 147 -0.54 -6.75 2.73
C ILE A 147 0.34 -7.12 1.52
N SER A 148 0.30 -6.29 0.49
CA SER A 148 1.17 -6.44 -0.68
C SER A 148 2.29 -5.43 -0.63
N MET A 149 3.53 -5.90 -0.59
CA MET A 149 4.72 -5.04 -0.69
C MET A 149 5.13 -4.92 -2.16
N VAL A 150 4.88 -3.75 -2.71
CA VAL A 150 5.03 -3.46 -4.14
C VAL A 150 6.49 -3.18 -4.50
N LEU A 151 6.97 -3.83 -5.55
CA LEU A 151 8.28 -3.58 -6.12
C LEU A 151 8.23 -2.31 -6.99
N ALA A 152 9.11 -1.34 -6.71
CA ALA A 152 9.19 -0.10 -7.47
C ALA A 152 9.46 -0.36 -8.96
N GLY A 153 8.85 0.43 -9.83
CA GLY A 153 8.93 0.27 -11.29
C GLY A 153 7.99 -0.79 -11.87
N SER A 154 7.07 -1.32 -11.07
CA SER A 154 6.15 -2.39 -11.50
C SER A 154 4.87 -1.87 -12.14
N PHE A 155 4.41 -0.68 -11.75
CA PHE A 155 3.12 -0.14 -12.18
C PHE A 155 3.26 1.27 -12.77
N ASN A 156 2.25 1.66 -13.55
CA ASN A 156 2.17 3.02 -14.04
C ASN A 156 1.73 3.97 -12.93
N ALA A 157 2.43 5.08 -12.78
CA ALA A 157 2.08 6.11 -11.82
C ALA A 157 0.79 6.85 -12.24
N ASP A 158 -0.07 7.16 -11.28
CA ASP A 158 -1.28 7.97 -11.46
C ASP A 158 -1.35 9.02 -10.34
N THR A 159 -1.42 10.27 -10.72
CA THR A 159 -1.56 11.41 -9.80
C THR A 159 -2.98 11.97 -9.73
N GLY A 160 -3.87 11.44 -10.56
CA GLY A 160 -5.26 11.94 -10.69
C GLY A 160 -5.49 12.84 -11.88
#